data_74df4ca61a5735e3db75244c1d9da387
#
_entry.id   74df4ca61a5735e3db75244c1d9da387
#
_cell.length_a   1.000
_cell.length_b   1.000
_cell.length_c   1.000
_cell.angle_alpha   90.00
_cell.angle_beta   90.00
_cell.angle_gamma   90.00
#
_symmetry.space_group_name_H-M   'P 1'
#
loop_
_entity.id
_entity.type
_entity.pdbx_description
1 polymer ?
#
loop_
_entity_poly.entity_id
_entity_poly.type
_entity_poly.pdbx_seq_one_letter_code
_entity_poly.pdbx_strand_id
1 'polypeptide(L)'
;MPDDVRQLLIAVVKGHRRVEAVMEGFLELGLPGATVLDAKGMGQIVSTDLPIFSGFRSLFPGSGEESYMILSVLTPEQVTEAVAMLRDVCNDFQEKGTGVVFSLPVLDFHGPL
;
A
#
# COMPACT_ATOMS: atom_id res chain seq x y z
N MET A 1 -9.77 -8.12 -24.93
CA MET A 1 -10.93 -8.68 -24.23
C MET A 1 -11.01 -8.14 -22.82
N PRO A 2 -12.19 -7.84 -22.30
CA PRO A 2 -12.32 -7.32 -20.93
C PRO A 2 -11.71 -8.24 -19.87
N ASP A 3 -11.76 -9.56 -20.11
CA ASP A 3 -11.22 -10.54 -19.16
C ASP A 3 -9.69 -10.49 -19.04
N ASP A 4 -9.03 -9.87 -19.98
CA ASP A 4 -7.56 -9.75 -19.99
C ASP A 4 -7.08 -8.46 -19.37
N VAL A 5 -8.01 -7.58 -18.98
CA VAL A 5 -7.64 -6.31 -18.37
C VAL A 5 -7.14 -6.54 -16.96
N ARG A 6 -5.97 -5.99 -16.67
CA ARG A 6 -5.36 -6.06 -15.35
C ARG A 6 -4.88 -4.69 -14.93
N GLN A 7 -4.82 -4.50 -13.63
CA GLN A 7 -4.27 -3.29 -13.02
C GLN A 7 -3.25 -3.70 -11.96
N LEU A 8 -2.25 -2.87 -11.80
CA LEU A 8 -1.30 -3.01 -10.69
C LEU A 8 -1.80 -2.14 -9.54
N LEU A 9 -2.21 -2.78 -8.47
CA LEU A 9 -2.56 -2.09 -7.24
C LEU A 9 -1.28 -1.88 -6.45
N ILE A 10 -1.05 -0.64 -6.04
CA ILE A 10 0.07 -0.29 -5.18
C ILE A 10 -0.51 0.37 -3.93
N ALA A 11 -0.18 -0.19 -2.78
CA ALA A 11 -0.55 0.40 -1.51
C ALA A 11 0.71 0.60 -0.67
N VAL A 12 0.89 1.80 -0.14
CA VAL A 12 1.94 2.06 0.85
C VAL A 12 1.23 2.22 2.18
N VAL A 13 1.54 1.35 3.12
CA VAL A 13 0.82 1.26 4.39
C VAL A 13 1.83 1.37 5.53
N LYS A 14 1.49 2.17 6.52
CA LYS A 14 2.31 2.36 7.71
C LYS A 14 1.86 1.41 8.82
N GLY A 15 2.85 0.81 9.45
CA GLY A 15 2.61 0.00 10.63
C GLY A 15 2.34 -1.46 10.34
N HIS A 16 2.98 -2.33 11.12
CA HIS A 16 2.92 -3.77 10.94
C HIS A 16 1.49 -4.32 11.11
N ARG A 17 0.73 -3.77 12.04
CA ARG A 17 -0.64 -4.22 12.30
C ARG A 17 -1.57 -3.94 11.12
N ARG A 18 -1.39 -2.80 10.47
CA ARG A 18 -2.19 -2.48 9.29
C ARG A 18 -1.88 -3.43 8.14
N VAL A 19 -0.61 -3.76 7.96
CA VAL A 19 -0.21 -4.73 6.93
C VAL A 19 -0.83 -6.09 7.19
N GLU A 20 -0.82 -6.55 8.44
CA GLU A 20 -1.46 -7.82 8.80
C GLU A 20 -2.96 -7.78 8.46
N ALA A 21 -3.63 -6.69 8.81
CA ALA A 21 -5.05 -6.54 8.52
C ALA A 21 -5.33 -6.51 7.01
N VAL A 22 -4.44 -5.89 6.24
CA VAL A 22 -4.55 -5.87 4.77
C VAL A 22 -4.39 -7.29 4.22
N MET A 23 -3.43 -8.05 4.72
CA MET A 23 -3.24 -9.43 4.27
C MET A 23 -4.46 -10.30 4.60
N GLU A 24 -5.03 -10.13 5.79
CA GLU A 24 -6.27 -10.83 6.14
C GLU A 24 -7.40 -10.44 5.18
N GLY A 25 -7.50 -9.15 4.85
CA GLY A 25 -8.50 -8.67 3.89
C GLY A 25 -8.32 -9.27 2.51
N PHE A 26 -7.08 -9.39 2.04
CA PHE A 26 -6.78 -10.04 0.76
C PHE A 26 -7.27 -11.50 0.76
N LEU A 27 -7.00 -12.22 1.84
CA LEU A 27 -7.45 -13.61 1.97
C LEU A 27 -8.98 -13.71 1.98
N GLU A 28 -9.64 -12.85 2.74
CA GLU A 28 -11.10 -12.85 2.82
C GLU A 28 -11.77 -12.55 1.49
N LEU A 29 -11.18 -11.66 0.71
CA LEU A 29 -11.69 -11.30 -0.62
C LEU A 29 -11.33 -12.34 -1.69
N GLY A 30 -10.51 -13.32 -1.36
CA GLY A 30 -10.07 -14.31 -2.33
C GLY A 30 -9.17 -13.75 -3.41
N LEU A 31 -8.40 -12.72 -3.11
CA LEU A 31 -7.49 -12.13 -4.07
C LEU A 31 -6.30 -13.06 -4.34
N PRO A 32 -5.76 -13.06 -5.56
CA PRO A 32 -4.81 -14.10 -5.98
C PRO A 32 -3.45 -14.03 -5.30
N GLY A 33 -3.07 -12.88 -4.77
CA GLY A 33 -1.80 -12.76 -4.09
C GLY A 33 -1.30 -11.33 -4.04
N ALA A 34 -0.22 -11.14 -3.30
CA ALA A 34 0.41 -9.85 -3.17
C ALA A 34 1.90 -10.02 -2.85
N THR A 35 2.70 -9.05 -3.24
CA THR A 35 4.09 -8.95 -2.84
C THR A 35 4.22 -7.79 -1.86
N VAL A 36 4.85 -8.04 -0.73
CA VAL A 36 5.05 -7.03 0.30
C VAL A 36 6.54 -6.73 0.42
N LEU A 37 6.88 -5.45 0.36
CA LEU A 37 8.24 -4.96 0.44
C LEU A 37 8.39 -3.99 1.59
N ASP A 38 9.51 -4.04 2.26
CA ASP A 38 9.87 -2.99 3.21
C ASP A 38 10.16 -1.71 2.42
N ALA A 39 9.68 -0.58 2.93
CA ALA A 39 9.80 0.69 2.25
C ALA A 39 10.18 1.79 3.22
N LYS A 40 10.80 2.84 2.69
CA LYS A 40 11.11 4.03 3.47
C LYS A 40 10.51 5.24 2.78
N GLY A 41 9.68 5.98 3.50
CA GLY A 41 9.17 7.24 3.02
C GLY A 41 10.19 8.36 3.18
N MET A 42 9.98 9.42 2.44
CA MET A 42 10.84 10.61 2.54
C MET A 42 10.89 11.15 3.96
N GLY A 43 9.76 11.17 4.65
CA GLY A 43 9.70 11.68 6.02
C GLY A 43 10.54 10.84 6.98
N GLN A 44 10.54 9.52 6.80
CA GLN A 44 11.37 8.62 7.62
C GLN A 44 12.86 8.89 7.37
N ILE A 45 13.25 9.02 6.11
CA ILE A 45 14.64 9.29 5.74
C ILE A 45 15.10 10.61 6.34
N VAL A 46 14.28 11.66 6.18
CA VAL A 46 14.62 12.99 6.69
C VAL A 46 14.67 13.00 8.21
N SER A 47 13.72 12.35 8.87
CA SER A 47 13.57 12.41 10.33
C SER A 47 14.55 11.52 11.09
N THR A 48 14.89 10.36 10.53
CA THR A 48 15.66 9.35 11.26
C THR A 48 17.04 9.08 10.68
N ASP A 49 17.15 9.05 9.34
CA ASP A 49 18.39 8.67 8.67
C ASP A 49 19.31 9.87 8.41
N LEU A 50 18.78 11.09 8.45
CA LEU A 50 19.54 12.31 8.22
C LEU A 50 19.48 13.18 9.48
N PRO A 51 20.44 13.03 10.41
CA PRO A 51 20.38 13.73 11.70
C PRO A 51 20.23 15.25 11.61
N ILE A 52 20.76 15.85 10.56
CA ILE A 52 20.68 17.30 10.36
C ILE A 52 19.24 17.79 10.25
N PHE A 53 18.32 16.88 9.88
CA PHE A 53 16.91 17.22 9.72
C PHE A 53 16.03 16.71 10.87
N SER A 54 16.62 16.27 11.97
CA SER A 54 15.87 15.71 13.10
C SER A 54 14.82 16.67 13.65
N GLY A 55 15.03 17.97 13.56
CA GLY A 55 14.07 18.98 14.00
C GLY A 55 12.83 19.09 13.12
N PHE A 56 12.80 18.41 11.99
CA PHE A 56 11.68 18.46 11.06
C PHE A 56 10.71 17.28 11.20
N ARG A 57 10.89 16.43 12.23
CA ARG A 57 10.03 15.26 12.43
C ARG A 57 8.55 15.59 12.48
N SER A 58 8.19 16.72 13.08
CA SER A 58 6.80 17.12 13.20
C SER A 58 6.12 17.39 11.86
N LEU A 59 6.90 17.62 10.80
CA LEU A 59 6.37 17.82 9.46
C LEU A 59 5.98 16.52 8.77
N PHE A 60 6.37 15.37 9.34
CA PHE A 60 6.15 14.06 8.73
C PHE A 60 5.47 13.13 9.73
N PRO A 61 4.15 13.30 9.97
CA PRO A 61 3.42 12.42 10.87
C PRO A 61 3.54 10.96 10.42
N GLY A 62 3.71 10.06 11.39
CA GLY A 62 3.85 8.64 11.11
C GLY A 62 5.24 8.22 10.65
N SER A 63 6.21 9.13 10.60
CA SER A 63 7.55 8.81 10.11
C SER A 63 8.32 7.83 10.99
N GLY A 64 7.88 7.64 12.23
CA GLY A 64 8.50 6.66 13.13
C GLY A 64 8.02 5.25 12.94
N GLU A 65 6.96 5.04 12.16
CA GLU A 65 6.44 3.71 11.87
C GLU A 65 7.09 3.14 10.61
N GLU A 66 7.27 1.81 10.60
CA GLU A 66 7.73 1.12 9.40
C GLU A 66 6.71 1.24 8.28
N SER A 67 7.19 1.40 7.06
CA SER A 67 6.37 1.44 5.87
C SER A 67 6.51 0.17 5.08
N TYR A 68 5.42 -0.23 4.43
CA TYR A 68 5.40 -1.41 3.57
C TYR A 68 4.72 -1.05 2.26
N MET A 69 5.29 -1.53 1.17
CA MET A 69 4.67 -1.39 -0.15
C MET A 69 4.06 -2.72 -0.54
N ILE A 70 2.80 -2.71 -0.88
CA ILE A 70 2.05 -3.89 -1.29
C ILE A 70 1.75 -3.78 -2.76
N LEU A 71 2.14 -4.78 -3.53
CA LEU A 71 1.93 -4.83 -4.98
C LEU A 71 1.05 -6.03 -5.30
N SER A 72 0.03 -5.83 -6.12
CA SER A 72 -0.83 -6.92 -6.55
C SER A 72 -1.40 -6.62 -7.93
N VAL A 73 -1.31 -7.60 -8.83
CA VAL A 73 -1.92 -7.49 -10.16
C VAL A 73 -3.32 -8.10 -10.09
N LEU A 74 -4.32 -7.30 -10.37
CA LEU A 74 -5.72 -7.63 -10.13
C LEU A 74 -6.58 -7.26 -11.33
N THR A 75 -7.78 -7.85 -11.39
CA THR A 75 -8.81 -7.36 -12.32
C THR A 75 -9.36 -6.02 -11.82
N PRO A 76 -10.01 -5.24 -12.68
CA PRO A 76 -10.63 -3.98 -12.24
C PRO A 76 -11.63 -4.17 -11.08
N GLU A 77 -12.40 -5.25 -11.10
CA GLU A 77 -13.36 -5.54 -10.03
C GLU A 77 -12.65 -5.84 -8.71
N GLN A 78 -11.57 -6.60 -8.78
CA GLN A 78 -10.75 -6.90 -7.60
C GLN A 78 -10.10 -5.65 -7.03
N VAL A 79 -9.67 -4.72 -7.91
CA VAL A 79 -9.13 -3.44 -7.45
C VAL A 79 -10.18 -2.67 -6.65
N THR A 80 -11.41 -2.62 -7.15
CA THR A 80 -12.50 -1.93 -6.45
C THR A 80 -12.70 -2.53 -5.05
N GLU A 81 -12.74 -3.85 -4.95
CA GLU A 81 -12.90 -4.53 -3.66
C GLU A 81 -11.70 -4.30 -2.74
N ALA A 82 -10.49 -4.39 -3.29
CA ALA A 82 -9.28 -4.20 -2.51
C ALA A 82 -9.16 -2.76 -1.99
N VAL A 83 -9.48 -1.77 -2.82
CA VAL A 83 -9.44 -0.36 -2.41
C VAL A 83 -10.44 -0.11 -1.30
N ALA A 84 -11.65 -0.65 -1.39
CA ALA A 84 -12.64 -0.50 -0.32
C ALA A 84 -12.13 -1.08 1.00
N MET A 85 -11.51 -2.26 0.96
CA MET A 85 -10.94 -2.90 2.14
C MET A 85 -9.77 -2.07 2.71
N LEU A 86 -8.88 -1.59 1.85
CA LEU A 86 -7.74 -0.76 2.27
C LEU A 86 -8.21 0.54 2.91
N ARG A 87 -9.23 1.17 2.36
CA ARG A 87 -9.79 2.39 2.95
C ARG A 87 -10.35 2.12 4.33
N ASP A 88 -10.99 0.97 4.53
CA ASP A 88 -11.50 0.59 5.84
C ASP A 88 -10.35 0.38 6.84
N VAL A 89 -9.33 -0.38 6.46
CA VAL A 89 -8.18 -0.66 7.32
C VAL A 89 -7.41 0.61 7.69
N CYS A 90 -7.27 1.53 6.72
CA CYS A 90 -6.46 2.74 6.88
C CYS A 90 -7.28 4.00 7.17
N ASN A 91 -8.51 3.83 7.63
CA ASN A 91 -9.40 4.94 7.99
C ASN A 91 -9.52 5.97 6.87
N ASP A 92 -9.80 5.50 5.63
CA ASP A 92 -9.92 6.31 4.42
C ASP A 92 -8.66 7.11 4.06
N PHE A 93 -7.51 6.76 4.63
CA PHE A 93 -6.26 7.50 4.42
C PHE A 93 -6.38 8.99 4.77
N GLN A 94 -7.26 9.30 5.71
CA GLN A 94 -7.52 10.70 6.09
C GLN A 94 -6.39 11.31 6.89
N GLU A 95 -5.73 10.51 7.71
CA GLU A 95 -4.62 10.99 8.52
C GLU A 95 -3.34 10.94 7.72
N LYS A 96 -2.57 12.05 7.78
CA LYS A 96 -1.25 12.07 7.15
C LYS A 96 -0.37 10.98 7.75
N GLY A 97 0.39 10.32 6.89
CA GLY A 97 1.34 9.31 7.34
C GLY A 97 0.74 7.92 7.56
N THR A 98 -0.54 7.70 7.23
CA THR A 98 -1.12 6.35 7.32
C THR A 98 -0.86 5.53 6.07
N GLY A 99 -0.73 6.18 4.91
CA GLY A 99 -0.45 5.49 3.67
C GLY A 99 -1.16 6.10 2.48
N VAL A 100 -1.09 5.38 1.38
CA VAL A 100 -1.70 5.78 0.11
C VAL A 100 -1.99 4.52 -0.70
N VAL A 101 -3.02 4.56 -1.54
CA VAL A 101 -3.31 3.49 -2.48
C VAL A 101 -3.61 4.09 -3.85
N PHE A 102 -3.14 3.44 -4.87
CA PHE A 102 -3.42 3.82 -6.25
C PHE A 102 -3.25 2.62 -7.17
N SER A 103 -3.74 2.73 -8.39
CA SER A 103 -3.62 1.67 -9.36
C SER A 103 -3.17 2.21 -10.72
N LEU A 104 -2.57 1.34 -11.49
CA LEU A 104 -2.03 1.63 -12.82
C LEU A 104 -2.49 0.55 -13.79
N PRO A 105 -2.69 0.89 -15.08
CA PRO A 105 -2.95 -0.15 -16.07
C PRO A 105 -1.72 -1.05 -16.25
N VAL A 106 -1.95 -2.34 -16.42
CA VAL A 106 -0.92 -3.29 -16.80
C VAL A 106 -1.10 -3.58 -18.28
N LEU A 107 -0.12 -3.20 -19.09
CA LEU A 107 -0.22 -3.36 -20.53
C LEU A 107 0.02 -4.79 -20.98
N ASP A 108 0.83 -5.51 -20.26
CA ASP A 108 1.22 -6.86 -20.65
C ASP A 108 1.49 -7.67 -19.40
N PHE A 109 0.90 -8.85 -19.29
CA PHE A 109 1.03 -9.69 -18.13
C PHE A 109 1.29 -11.13 -18.53
N HIS A 110 2.32 -11.72 -17.98
CA HIS A 110 2.71 -13.11 -18.21
C HIS A 110 2.87 -13.82 -16.88
N GLY A 111 2.06 -14.83 -16.67
CA GLY A 111 2.10 -15.64 -15.45
C GLY A 111 0.72 -16.07 -15.03
N PRO A 112 0.63 -17.06 -14.15
CA PRO A 112 -0.66 -17.48 -13.59
C PRO A 112 -1.14 -16.45 -12.56
N LEU A 113 -2.43 -16.25 -12.53
CA LEU A 113 -3.08 -15.46 -11.48
C LEU A 113 -4.02 -16.33 -10.69
#